data_816d48597fc0e97d11da1fd5927a39e2
#
_entry.id   816d48597fc0e97d11da1fd5927a39e2
#
_cell.length_a   1.000
_cell.length_b   1.000
_cell.length_c   1.000
_cell.angle_alpha   90.00
_cell.angle_beta   90.00
_cell.angle_gamma   90.00
#
_symmetry.space_group_name_H-M   'P 1'
#
loop_
_entity.id
_entity.type
_entity.pdbx_description
1 polymer ?
#
loop_
_entity_poly.entity_id
_entity_poly.type
_entity_poly.pdbx_seq_one_letter_code
_entity_poly.pdbx_strand_id
1 'polypeptide(L)'
;MLSWAFFVSLQQILEDMALNLNKNLKLYYTISEVAQMFGLNESTLRYWEQEFPSLKPKVSGPAKIRQYQEKDIEEIRVIHNLVKVRGFKLAAAKKMLNQNRKGVDKKADVLEALIGVRSELQALKKQLDFLQ
;
A
#
# COMPACT_ATOMS: atom_id res chain seq x y z
N MET A 1 -23.57 -28.97 -13.83
CA MET A 1 -23.10 -29.45 -12.52
C MET A 1 -21.87 -28.69 -12.08
N LEU A 2 -21.97 -28.03 -10.97
CA LEU A 2 -20.78 -27.42 -10.34
C LEU A 2 -19.89 -28.55 -9.82
N SER A 3 -18.71 -28.64 -10.35
CA SER A 3 -17.77 -29.68 -9.98
C SER A 3 -17.24 -29.51 -8.56
N TRP A 4 -16.89 -30.59 -7.93
CA TRP A 4 -16.19 -30.59 -6.64
C TRP A 4 -14.99 -29.65 -6.61
N ALA A 5 -14.26 -29.55 -7.72
CA ALA A 5 -13.11 -28.64 -7.88
C ALA A 5 -13.49 -27.17 -7.70
N PHE A 6 -14.65 -26.74 -8.18
CA PHE A 6 -15.15 -25.37 -7.97
C PHE A 6 -15.43 -25.10 -6.49
N PHE A 7 -16.01 -26.06 -5.78
CA PHE A 7 -16.31 -25.93 -4.36
C PHE A 7 -15.04 -25.82 -3.51
N VAL A 8 -14.04 -26.66 -3.82
CA VAL A 8 -12.71 -26.62 -3.16
C VAL A 8 -12.00 -25.30 -3.44
N SER A 9 -12.06 -24.80 -4.67
CA SER A 9 -11.47 -23.51 -5.07
C SER A 9 -12.13 -22.35 -4.33
N LEU A 10 -13.45 -22.34 -4.18
CA LEU A 10 -14.17 -21.33 -3.44
C LEU A 10 -13.80 -21.35 -1.96
N GLN A 11 -13.67 -22.54 -1.37
CA GLN A 11 -13.29 -22.72 0.02
C GLN A 11 -11.86 -22.22 0.27
N GLN A 12 -10.94 -22.47 -0.65
CA GLN A 12 -9.57 -21.96 -0.60
C GLN A 12 -9.53 -20.42 -0.61
N ILE A 13 -10.31 -19.81 -1.47
CA ILE A 13 -10.43 -18.34 -1.55
C ILE A 13 -10.97 -17.76 -0.23
N LEU A 14 -11.98 -18.41 0.36
CA LEU A 14 -12.55 -17.99 1.65
C LEU A 14 -11.52 -18.12 2.79
N GLU A 15 -10.75 -19.18 2.81
CA GLU A 15 -9.69 -19.37 3.81
C GLU A 15 -8.59 -18.33 3.66
N ASP A 16 -8.16 -18.04 2.43
CA ASP A 16 -7.16 -16.99 2.14
C ASP A 16 -7.66 -15.61 2.55
N MET A 17 -8.93 -15.32 2.33
CA MET A 17 -9.57 -14.08 2.79
C MET A 17 -9.64 -14.00 4.32
N ALA A 18 -10.00 -15.08 4.99
CA ALA A 18 -10.06 -15.16 6.44
C ALA A 18 -8.66 -14.98 7.07
N LEU A 19 -7.63 -15.59 6.48
CA LEU A 19 -6.23 -15.42 6.88
C LEU A 19 -5.76 -13.98 6.70
N ASN A 20 -6.17 -13.32 5.62
CA ASN A 20 -5.86 -11.90 5.38
C ASN A 20 -6.57 -10.97 6.38
N LEU A 21 -7.80 -11.27 6.75
CA LEU A 21 -8.52 -10.52 7.77
C LEU A 21 -7.85 -10.61 9.14
N ASN A 22 -7.34 -11.78 9.50
CA ASN A 22 -6.61 -11.99 10.75
C ASN A 22 -5.24 -11.29 10.75
N LYS A 23 -4.62 -11.16 9.58
CA LYS A 23 -3.34 -10.48 9.40
C LYS A 23 -3.45 -8.96 9.60
N ASN A 24 -4.63 -8.40 9.31
CA ASN A 24 -4.90 -6.96 9.43
C ASN A 24 -5.26 -6.50 10.85
N LEU A 25 -5.36 -7.41 11.81
CA LEU A 25 -5.67 -7.06 13.20
C LEU A 25 -4.51 -6.46 13.98
N LYS A 26 -3.28 -6.60 13.50
CA LYS A 26 -2.10 -6.01 14.14
C LYS A 26 -1.88 -4.59 13.62
N LEU A 27 -2.14 -3.60 14.48
CA LEU A 27 -2.05 -2.18 14.14
C LEU A 27 -0.61 -1.66 14.07
N TYR A 28 0.29 -2.23 14.87
CA TYR A 28 1.66 -1.78 15.01
C TYR A 28 2.65 -2.94 15.03
N TYR A 29 3.79 -2.72 14.40
CA TYR A 29 4.90 -3.66 14.36
C TYR A 29 6.15 -3.00 14.94
N THR A 30 6.97 -3.80 15.63
CA THR A 30 8.26 -3.33 16.15
C THR A 30 9.33 -3.36 15.05
N ILE A 31 10.43 -2.63 15.27
CA ILE A 31 11.55 -2.60 14.32
C ILE A 31 12.13 -4.01 14.09
N SER A 32 12.21 -4.83 15.13
CA SER A 32 12.67 -6.23 15.04
C SER A 32 11.77 -7.06 14.13
N GLU A 33 10.46 -6.95 14.29
CA GLU A 33 9.48 -7.68 13.48
C GLU A 33 9.57 -7.28 12.00
N VAL A 34 9.68 -5.97 11.74
CA VAL A 34 9.82 -5.46 10.36
C VAL A 34 11.15 -5.90 9.75
N ALA A 35 12.25 -5.86 10.51
CA ALA A 35 13.55 -6.34 10.06
C ALA A 35 13.51 -7.83 9.68
N GLN A 36 12.85 -8.65 10.48
CA GLN A 36 12.68 -10.08 10.20
C GLN A 36 11.82 -10.32 8.94
N MET A 37 10.77 -9.54 8.73
CA MET A 37 9.91 -9.67 7.53
C MET A 37 10.69 -9.50 6.23
N PHE A 38 11.65 -8.58 6.21
CA PHE A 38 12.42 -8.25 5.01
C PHE A 38 13.84 -8.83 4.99
N GLY A 39 14.24 -9.56 6.02
CA GLY A 39 15.61 -10.08 6.15
C GLY A 39 16.66 -8.98 6.25
N LEU A 40 16.34 -7.87 6.87
CA LEU A 40 17.20 -6.70 7.06
C LEU A 40 17.67 -6.59 8.51
N ASN A 41 18.73 -5.80 8.70
CA ASN A 41 19.17 -5.38 10.03
C ASN A 41 18.36 -4.16 10.50
N GLU A 42 18.14 -4.04 11.80
CA GLU A 42 17.48 -2.88 12.40
C GLU A 42 18.18 -1.57 12.07
N SER A 43 19.52 -1.59 12.02
CA SER A 43 20.34 -0.43 11.64
C SER A 43 20.06 0.05 10.22
N THR A 44 19.78 -0.86 9.30
CA THR A 44 19.39 -0.53 7.92
C THR A 44 18.06 0.21 7.89
N LEU A 45 17.07 -0.23 8.68
CA LEU A 45 15.78 0.44 8.78
C LEU A 45 15.91 1.84 9.37
N ARG A 46 16.73 2.02 10.41
CA ARG A 46 17.01 3.34 11.00
C ARG A 46 17.67 4.27 9.99
N TYR A 47 18.60 3.75 9.20
CA TYR A 47 19.26 4.50 8.14
C TYR A 47 18.27 4.94 7.05
N TRP A 48 17.36 4.05 6.65
CA TRP A 48 16.32 4.37 5.67
C TRP A 48 15.33 5.43 6.19
N GLU A 49 14.99 5.42 7.47
CA GLU A 49 14.18 6.48 8.07
C GLU A 49 14.82 7.87 7.93
N GLN A 50 16.14 7.95 8.05
CA GLN A 50 16.87 9.20 7.87
C GLN A 50 16.93 9.63 6.41
N GLU A 51 17.10 8.67 5.52
CA GLU A 51 17.26 8.92 4.10
C GLU A 51 15.94 9.18 3.36
N PHE A 52 14.86 8.53 3.79
CA PHE A 52 13.54 8.66 3.17
C PHE A 52 12.61 9.47 4.09
N PRO A 53 12.33 10.75 3.77
CA PRO A 53 11.50 11.61 4.61
C PRO A 53 10.04 11.16 4.72
N SER A 54 9.60 10.32 3.82
CA SER A 54 8.27 9.74 3.81
C SER A 54 8.09 8.58 4.79
N LEU A 55 9.19 7.91 5.14
CA LEU A 55 9.20 6.82 6.11
C LEU A 55 9.34 7.38 7.51
N LYS A 56 8.21 7.65 8.17
CA LYS A 56 8.15 8.19 9.53
C LYS A 56 7.30 7.32 10.44
N PRO A 57 7.88 6.27 11.04
CA PRO A 57 7.16 5.47 12.02
C PRO A 57 6.84 6.32 13.25
N LYS A 58 5.72 6.02 13.88
CA LYS A 58 5.33 6.67 15.12
C LYS A 58 6.27 6.24 16.25
N VAL A 59 6.71 7.21 17.05
CA VAL A 59 7.55 6.94 18.23
C VAL A 59 6.70 7.10 19.48
N SER A 60 6.73 6.10 20.35
CA SER A 60 5.90 6.03 21.54
C SER A 60 6.76 5.86 22.80
N GLY A 61 6.34 6.53 23.87
CA GLY A 61 6.88 6.40 25.23
C GLY A 61 8.26 7.03 25.44
N PRO A 62 8.75 7.02 26.71
CA PRO A 62 10.05 7.57 27.08
C PRO A 62 11.23 6.82 26.49
N ALA A 63 11.05 5.52 26.18
CA ALA A 63 12.06 4.68 25.53
C ALA A 63 12.15 4.89 24.01
N LYS A 64 11.34 5.77 23.44
CA LYS A 64 11.30 6.09 22.01
C LYS A 64 11.17 4.84 21.13
N ILE A 65 10.23 3.97 21.47
CA ILE A 65 9.97 2.73 20.73
C ILE A 65 9.28 3.08 19.41
N ARG A 66 9.83 2.59 18.30
CA ARG A 66 9.27 2.75 16.95
C ARG A 66 8.10 1.81 16.76
N GLN A 67 7.00 2.37 16.24
CA GLN A 67 5.79 1.64 15.89
C GLN A 67 5.51 1.81 14.40
N TYR A 68 5.71 0.74 13.64
CA TYR A 68 5.47 0.73 12.19
C TYR A 68 4.03 0.35 11.93
N GLN A 69 3.34 1.14 11.11
CA GLN A 69 2.00 0.86 10.61
C GLN A 69 2.08 0.15 9.25
N GLU A 70 0.94 -0.35 8.78
CA GLU A 70 0.83 -1.01 7.47
C GLU A 70 1.39 -0.15 6.33
N LYS A 71 1.07 1.14 6.33
CA LYS A 71 1.59 2.10 5.34
C LYS A 71 3.12 2.21 5.36
N ASP A 72 3.73 2.15 6.53
CA ASP A 72 5.19 2.18 6.68
C ASP A 72 5.83 0.90 6.15
N ILE A 73 5.18 -0.23 6.38
CA ILE A 73 5.61 -1.54 5.87
C ILE A 73 5.53 -1.59 4.35
N GLU A 74 4.47 -1.07 3.75
CA GLU A 74 4.34 -0.98 2.30
C GLU A 74 5.45 -0.11 1.68
N GLU A 75 5.77 1.00 2.32
CA GLU A 75 6.84 1.87 1.87
C GLU A 75 8.22 1.19 1.97
N ILE A 76 8.48 0.51 3.08
CA ILE A 76 9.70 -0.31 3.26
C ILE A 76 9.78 -1.40 2.20
N ARG A 77 8.66 -2.02 1.86
CA ARG A 77 8.60 -3.04 0.80
C ARG A 77 9.04 -2.48 -0.54
N VAL A 78 8.56 -1.30 -0.91
CA VAL A 78 8.95 -0.63 -2.14
C VAL A 78 10.43 -0.28 -2.13
N ILE A 79 10.93 0.30 -1.04
CA ILE A 79 12.35 0.64 -0.87
C ILE A 79 13.22 -0.61 -0.96
N HIS A 80 12.84 -1.68 -0.26
CA HIS A 80 13.54 -2.96 -0.30
C HIS A 80 13.62 -3.53 -1.71
N ASN A 81 12.51 -3.49 -2.44
CA ASN A 81 12.47 -3.94 -3.83
C ASN A 81 13.44 -3.14 -4.70
N LEU A 82 13.42 -1.82 -4.60
CA LEU A 82 14.29 -0.95 -5.40
C LEU A 82 15.77 -1.12 -5.05
N VAL A 83 16.11 -1.13 -3.77
CA VAL A 83 17.51 -1.12 -3.32
C VAL A 83 18.12 -2.51 -3.31
N LYS A 84 17.43 -3.51 -2.75
CA LYS A 84 17.98 -4.86 -2.54
C LYS A 84 17.73 -5.81 -3.70
N VAL A 85 16.56 -5.77 -4.31
CA VAL A 85 16.19 -6.67 -5.41
C VAL A 85 16.67 -6.13 -6.75
N ARG A 86 16.39 -4.86 -7.05
CA ARG A 86 16.75 -4.22 -8.31
C ARG A 86 18.14 -3.58 -8.30
N GLY A 87 18.75 -3.41 -7.14
CA GLY A 87 20.10 -2.87 -7.00
C GLY A 87 20.26 -1.37 -7.24
N PHE A 88 19.18 -0.59 -7.16
CA PHE A 88 19.24 0.87 -7.28
C PHE A 88 19.98 1.50 -6.10
N LYS A 89 20.71 2.58 -6.36
CA LYS A 89 21.28 3.41 -5.31
C LYS A 89 20.19 4.18 -4.58
N LEU A 90 20.42 4.53 -3.31
CA LEU A 90 19.45 5.26 -2.48
C LEU A 90 18.93 6.54 -3.13
N ALA A 91 19.82 7.32 -3.76
CA ALA A 91 19.42 8.54 -4.45
C ALA A 91 18.44 8.29 -5.60
N ALA A 92 18.67 7.24 -6.38
CA ALA A 92 17.77 6.81 -7.46
C ALA A 92 16.43 6.30 -6.91
N ALA A 93 16.46 5.54 -5.83
CA ALA A 93 15.25 5.05 -5.16
C ALA A 93 14.38 6.21 -4.63
N LYS A 94 14.99 7.23 -4.01
CA LYS A 94 14.30 8.45 -3.57
C LYS A 94 13.61 9.16 -4.74
N LYS A 95 14.31 9.30 -5.83
CA LYS A 95 13.80 9.97 -7.04
C LYS A 95 12.60 9.21 -7.61
N MET A 96 12.68 7.89 -7.70
CA MET A 96 11.60 7.05 -8.20
C MET A 96 10.37 7.08 -7.29
N LEU A 97 10.53 7.06 -5.98
CA LEU A 97 9.44 7.18 -5.02
C LEU A 97 8.72 8.53 -5.15
N ASN A 98 9.45 9.62 -5.27
CA ASN A 98 8.89 10.96 -5.45
C ASN A 98 8.11 11.08 -6.77
N GLN A 99 8.61 10.50 -7.84
CA GLN A 99 7.94 10.47 -9.14
C GLN A 99 6.66 9.64 -9.10
N ASN A 100 6.70 8.48 -8.45
CA ASN A 100 5.52 7.63 -8.32
C ASN A 100 4.42 8.27 -7.49
N ARG A 101 4.76 8.98 -6.42
CA ARG A 101 3.78 9.74 -5.62
C ARG A 101 3.08 10.80 -6.45
N LYS A 102 3.85 11.63 -7.15
CA LYS A 102 3.29 12.64 -8.05
C LYS A 102 2.41 12.01 -9.14
N GLY A 103 2.80 10.85 -9.64
CA GLY A 103 2.02 10.10 -10.60
C GLY A 103 0.72 9.51 -10.03
N VAL A 104 0.74 9.02 -8.80
CA VAL A 104 -0.45 8.50 -8.10
C VAL A 104 -1.43 9.63 -7.79
N ASP A 105 -0.95 10.75 -7.25
CA ASP A 105 -1.77 11.91 -6.98
C ASP A 105 -2.45 12.42 -8.24
N LYS A 106 -1.69 12.54 -9.33
CA LYS A 106 -2.20 12.96 -10.62
C LYS A 106 -3.25 12.00 -11.19
N LYS A 107 -3.05 10.69 -11.02
CA LYS A 107 -4.03 9.66 -11.42
C LYS A 107 -5.31 9.75 -10.59
N ALA A 108 -5.21 10.02 -9.30
CA ALA A 108 -6.36 10.21 -8.42
C ALA A 108 -7.18 11.43 -8.83
N ASP A 109 -6.54 12.56 -9.14
CA ASP A 109 -7.19 13.78 -9.61
C ASP A 109 -7.91 13.55 -10.94
N VAL A 110 -7.28 12.87 -11.88
CA VAL A 110 -7.88 12.51 -13.18
C VAL A 110 -9.08 11.59 -12.99
N LEU A 111 -8.97 10.59 -12.13
CA LEU A 111 -10.08 9.68 -11.84
C LEU A 111 -11.27 10.40 -11.22
N GLU A 112 -11.03 11.30 -10.29
CA GLU A 112 -12.09 12.13 -9.66
C GLU A 112 -12.79 13.01 -10.70
N ALA A 113 -12.04 13.64 -11.60
CA ALA A 113 -12.60 14.43 -12.69
C ALA A 113 -13.45 13.57 -13.64
N LEU A 114 -13.01 12.35 -13.98
CA LEU A 114 -13.76 11.41 -14.82
C LEU A 114 -15.06 10.95 -14.15
N ILE A 115 -15.04 10.69 -12.86
CA ILE A 115 -16.24 10.33 -12.08
C ILE A 115 -17.25 11.50 -12.12
N GLY A 116 -16.79 12.73 -11.95
CA GLY A 116 -17.61 13.93 -12.04
C GLY A 116 -18.28 14.07 -13.41
N VAL A 117 -17.54 13.95 -14.48
CA VAL A 117 -18.05 13.99 -15.86
C VAL A 117 -19.08 12.88 -16.12
N ARG A 118 -18.79 11.66 -15.65
CA ARG A 118 -19.73 10.54 -15.77
C ARG A 118 -21.05 10.83 -15.08
N SER A 119 -21.02 11.40 -13.88
CA SER A 119 -22.23 11.77 -13.12
C SER A 119 -23.05 12.83 -13.86
N GLU A 120 -22.41 13.83 -14.45
CA GLU A 120 -23.08 14.86 -15.25
C GLU A 120 -23.73 14.27 -16.51
N LEU A 121 -23.05 13.37 -17.21
CA LEU A 121 -23.58 12.68 -18.38
C LEU A 121 -24.78 11.79 -18.04
N GLN A 122 -24.73 11.10 -16.91
CA GLN A 122 -25.86 10.29 -16.45
C GLN A 122 -27.09 11.15 -16.09
N ALA A 123 -26.87 12.29 -15.45
CA ALA A 123 -27.94 13.25 -15.15
C ALA A 123 -28.56 13.81 -16.43
N LEU A 124 -27.75 14.18 -17.41
CA LEU A 124 -28.19 14.67 -18.73
C LEU A 124 -28.99 13.61 -19.49
N LYS A 125 -28.53 12.37 -19.48
CA LYS A 125 -29.24 11.23 -20.08
C LYS A 125 -30.62 11.05 -19.46
N LYS A 126 -30.72 11.13 -18.14
CA LYS A 126 -32.01 11.08 -17.43
C LYS A 126 -32.97 12.18 -17.88
N GLN A 127 -32.48 13.40 -18.05
CA GLN A 127 -33.29 14.52 -18.53
C GLN A 127 -33.78 14.28 -19.96
N LEU A 128 -32.95 13.74 -20.83
CA LEU A 128 -33.33 13.42 -22.20
C LEU A 128 -34.37 12.29 -22.28
N ASP A 129 -34.23 11.26 -21.47
CA ASP A 129 -35.18 10.17 -21.38
C ASP A 129 -36.56 10.67 -20.87
N PHE A 130 -36.57 11.64 -19.96
CA PHE A 130 -37.79 12.25 -19.44
C PHE A 130 -38.53 13.09 -20.50
N LEU A 131 -37.84 13.68 -21.46
CA LEU A 131 -38.41 14.49 -22.55
C LEU A 131 -39.03 13.67 -23.70
N GLN A 132 -38.76 12.36 -23.72
CA GLN A 132 -39.42 11.44 -24.65
C GLN A 132 -40.66 10.85 -24.02
#